data_a91892ee5ceca162dc4d83868a76b4dd
#
_entry.id   a91892ee5ceca162dc4d83868a76b4dd
#
_cell.length_a   1.000
_cell.length_b   1.000
_cell.length_c   1.000
_cell.angle_alpha   90.00
_cell.angle_beta   90.00
_cell.angle_gamma   90.00
#
_symmetry.space_group_name_H-M   'P 1'
#
loop_
_entity.id
_entity.type
_entity.pdbx_description
1 polymer ?
#
loop_
_entity_poly.entity_id
_entity_poly.type
_entity_poly.pdbx_seq_one_letter_code
_entity_poly.pdbx_strand_id
1 'polypeptide(L)'
;MKYLSTLFIVLVVSFSPLAQRGKDGSYTVTTANTLVNSYTVLNANATAGQSIITVASNTMVGGFFTGVLTPGDLILIVQMQGASLNVDTYPASEYVTSGGAFWGPYTTPIGHLNDWNQFIALWGEVTNYNNSGKFELAEVKSLAGNNSISLMCPLVNSYTSAGRVQIVRVPRFVNLTVNANASIVPTSWNGSTGGIVALEVNQNLVINANGKISASGLGFRGGVTEDQTLGSPPGNVNDIGFCASHIATQGAEKGEGIAGFYTEYDAIYSRYCKSAPANGGGGGNNHNSGGGGGS
;
A
#
# COMPACT_ATOMS: atom_id res chain seq x y z
N MET A 1 -60.56 39.99 31.47
CA MET A 1 -59.55 39.73 30.47
C MET A 1 -58.79 38.45 30.86
N LYS A 2 -59.04 37.37 30.14
CA LYS A 2 -58.28 36.10 30.35
C LYS A 2 -57.20 35.99 29.31
N TYR A 3 -55.93 36.00 29.73
CA TYR A 3 -54.81 35.79 28.84
C TYR A 3 -54.67 34.28 28.59
N LEU A 4 -54.89 33.85 27.36
CA LEU A 4 -54.62 32.49 26.87
C LEU A 4 -53.12 32.42 26.46
N SER A 5 -52.31 31.77 27.28
CA SER A 5 -50.90 31.56 27.00
C SER A 5 -50.77 30.35 26.10
N THR A 6 -50.41 30.56 24.83
CA THR A 6 -50.17 29.47 23.87
C THR A 6 -48.75 28.95 24.08
N LEU A 7 -48.63 27.73 24.61
CA LEU A 7 -47.36 27.02 24.73
C LEU A 7 -46.94 26.44 23.38
N PHE A 8 -45.85 26.96 22.79
CA PHE A 8 -45.28 26.44 21.56
C PHE A 8 -44.29 25.33 21.94
N ILE A 9 -44.64 24.06 21.71
CA ILE A 9 -43.72 22.92 21.87
C ILE A 9 -42.93 22.79 20.57
N VAL A 10 -41.65 23.18 20.58
CA VAL A 10 -40.72 22.89 19.49
C VAL A 10 -40.22 21.47 19.67
N LEU A 11 -40.69 20.54 18.83
CA LEU A 11 -40.19 19.18 18.76
C LEU A 11 -38.84 19.20 18.02
N VAL A 12 -37.76 19.19 18.79
CA VAL A 12 -36.42 19.00 18.22
C VAL A 12 -36.25 17.52 17.90
N VAL A 13 -36.49 17.13 16.66
CA VAL A 13 -36.13 15.80 16.16
C VAL A 13 -34.62 15.75 15.96
N SER A 14 -33.90 15.22 16.94
CA SER A 14 -32.47 14.90 16.77
C SER A 14 -32.35 13.67 15.87
N PHE A 15 -32.02 13.89 14.62
CA PHE A 15 -31.55 12.82 13.75
C PHE A 15 -30.19 12.36 14.27
N SER A 16 -30.13 11.25 14.97
CA SER A 16 -28.88 10.52 15.15
C SER A 16 -28.45 10.03 13.76
N PRO A 17 -27.27 10.40 13.25
CA PRO A 17 -26.78 9.80 12.01
C PRO A 17 -26.49 8.32 12.30
N LEU A 18 -27.46 7.47 11.99
CA LEU A 18 -27.22 6.03 11.90
C LEU A 18 -26.27 5.82 10.72
N ALA A 19 -25.30 4.94 10.89
CA ALA A 19 -24.40 4.54 9.80
C ALA A 19 -25.22 4.28 8.52
N GLN A 20 -25.00 5.08 7.48
CA GLN A 20 -25.88 5.10 6.30
C GLN A 20 -25.50 3.98 5.33
N ARG A 21 -25.66 2.72 5.75
CA ARG A 21 -25.45 1.58 4.85
C ARG A 21 -26.39 1.70 3.64
N GLY A 22 -25.83 1.47 2.45
CA GLY A 22 -26.60 1.59 1.21
C GLY A 22 -26.88 3.03 0.77
N LYS A 23 -26.16 4.03 1.30
CA LYS A 23 -26.30 5.46 1.00
C LYS A 23 -26.31 5.74 -0.53
N ASP A 24 -25.50 5.01 -1.27
CA ASP A 24 -25.25 5.26 -2.70
C ASP A 24 -26.24 4.50 -3.61
N GLY A 25 -27.25 3.83 -3.03
CA GLY A 25 -28.28 3.12 -3.77
C GLY A 25 -27.81 1.81 -4.40
N SER A 26 -28.56 1.30 -5.38
CA SER A 26 -28.16 0.10 -6.11
C SER A 26 -27.38 0.48 -7.36
N TYR A 27 -26.33 -0.30 -7.65
CA TYR A 27 -25.45 -0.03 -8.79
C TYR A 27 -25.25 -1.28 -9.66
N THR A 28 -25.21 -1.07 -10.97
CA THR A 28 -24.92 -2.13 -11.94
C THR A 28 -23.70 -1.74 -12.79
N VAL A 29 -22.67 -2.55 -12.70
CA VAL A 29 -21.46 -2.42 -13.51
C VAL A 29 -21.68 -3.12 -14.84
N THR A 30 -21.59 -2.36 -15.93
CA THR A 30 -21.89 -2.82 -17.30
C THR A 30 -20.66 -2.91 -18.19
N THR A 31 -19.53 -2.33 -17.76
CA THR A 31 -18.29 -2.25 -18.54
C THR A 31 -17.12 -2.88 -17.81
N ALA A 32 -16.13 -3.34 -18.58
CA ALA A 32 -14.85 -3.78 -18.02
C ALA A 32 -14.04 -2.60 -17.45
N ASN A 33 -13.22 -2.87 -16.44
CA ASN A 33 -12.31 -1.92 -15.81
C ASN A 33 -13.00 -0.67 -15.20
N THR A 34 -14.19 -0.87 -14.66
CA THR A 34 -14.92 0.19 -13.96
C THR A 34 -14.21 0.53 -12.64
N LEU A 35 -13.89 1.81 -12.46
CA LEU A 35 -13.35 2.33 -11.20
C LEU A 35 -14.51 2.72 -10.28
N VAL A 36 -14.47 2.32 -9.03
CA VAL A 36 -15.51 2.68 -8.04
C VAL A 36 -14.98 3.52 -6.88
N ASN A 37 -13.68 3.52 -6.64
CA ASN A 37 -13.04 4.26 -5.55
C ASN A 37 -12.42 5.57 -6.02
N SER A 38 -12.30 6.51 -5.09
CA SER A 38 -11.48 7.70 -5.18
C SER A 38 -10.48 7.70 -4.02
N TYR A 39 -9.31 8.29 -4.21
CA TYR A 39 -8.18 8.18 -3.29
C TYR A 39 -7.60 9.54 -2.96
N THR A 40 -7.06 9.66 -1.73
CA THR A 40 -6.19 10.75 -1.30
C THR A 40 -5.16 10.21 -0.32
N VAL A 41 -4.15 11.00 0.02
CA VAL A 41 -3.10 10.62 0.98
C VAL A 41 -3.28 11.34 2.31
N LEU A 42 -2.88 10.68 3.38
CA LEU A 42 -2.74 11.30 4.70
C LEU A 42 -1.53 12.23 4.69
N ASN A 43 -1.73 13.51 5.01
CA ASN A 43 -0.70 14.54 4.89
C ASN A 43 -0.01 14.89 6.22
N ALA A 44 -0.50 14.36 7.33
CA ALA A 44 0.11 14.48 8.67
C ALA A 44 -0.13 13.18 9.44
N ASN A 45 0.74 12.88 10.39
CA ASN A 45 0.54 11.73 11.28
C ASN A 45 -0.80 11.84 12.00
N ALA A 46 -1.46 10.70 12.15
CA ALA A 46 -2.72 10.59 12.90
C ALA A 46 -2.56 9.57 14.03
N THR A 47 -2.98 9.94 15.23
CA THR A 47 -2.80 9.12 16.43
C THR A 47 -4.13 8.50 16.84
N ALA A 48 -4.12 7.28 17.34
CA ALA A 48 -5.30 6.66 17.96
C ALA A 48 -5.96 7.60 18.98
N GLY A 49 -7.27 7.68 18.96
CA GLY A 49 -8.06 8.62 19.75
C GLY A 49 -8.36 9.96 19.06
N GLN A 50 -7.68 10.31 17.97
CA GLN A 50 -8.01 11.51 17.19
C GLN A 50 -9.28 11.28 16.36
N SER A 51 -10.08 12.33 16.20
CA SER A 51 -11.28 12.33 15.35
C SER A 51 -11.14 13.25 14.13
N ILE A 52 -9.98 13.83 13.92
CA ILE A 52 -9.69 14.71 12.77
C ILE A 52 -8.40 14.24 12.11
N ILE A 53 -8.45 14.04 10.79
CA ILE A 53 -7.30 13.70 9.97
C ILE A 53 -7.03 14.79 8.93
N THR A 54 -5.75 15.01 8.62
CA THR A 54 -5.32 15.96 7.59
C THR A 54 -4.89 15.17 6.34
N VAL A 55 -5.50 15.48 5.21
CA VAL A 55 -5.29 14.82 3.92
C VAL A 55 -4.81 15.82 2.86
N ALA A 56 -4.28 15.34 1.75
CA ALA A 56 -3.85 16.21 0.65
C ALA A 56 -5.05 16.94 0.01
N SER A 57 -6.18 16.24 -0.15
CA SER A 57 -7.44 16.84 -0.62
C SER A 57 -8.61 16.02 -0.07
N ASN A 58 -9.64 16.70 0.42
CA ASN A 58 -10.87 16.06 0.88
C ASN A 58 -12.01 16.11 -0.17
N THR A 59 -11.74 16.54 -1.39
CA THR A 59 -12.76 16.53 -2.46
C THR A 59 -13.13 15.11 -2.87
N MET A 60 -12.16 14.26 -3.09
CA MET A 60 -12.28 12.82 -3.40
C MET A 60 -13.37 12.51 -4.46
N VAL A 61 -13.38 13.29 -5.54
CA VAL A 61 -14.18 13.06 -6.74
C VAL A 61 -13.46 12.05 -7.63
N GLY A 62 -14.20 11.17 -8.30
CA GLY A 62 -13.66 10.16 -9.22
C GLY A 62 -14.20 8.77 -8.93
N GLY A 63 -13.95 7.84 -9.84
CA GLY A 63 -14.55 6.52 -9.79
C GLY A 63 -16.08 6.58 -9.88
N PHE A 64 -16.78 6.01 -8.95
CA PHE A 64 -18.23 6.10 -8.83
C PHE A 64 -18.71 7.52 -8.45
N PHE A 65 -17.88 8.31 -7.76
CA PHE A 65 -18.28 9.56 -7.12
C PHE A 65 -18.19 10.76 -8.06
N THR A 66 -19.32 11.36 -8.39
CA THR A 66 -19.41 12.60 -9.19
C THR A 66 -19.38 13.87 -8.33
N GLY A 67 -19.68 13.76 -7.03
CA GLY A 67 -19.67 14.85 -6.06
C GLY A 67 -18.53 14.71 -5.05
N VAL A 68 -18.24 15.81 -4.35
CA VAL A 68 -17.24 15.85 -3.28
C VAL A 68 -17.62 14.94 -2.09
N LEU A 69 -16.65 14.62 -1.25
CA LEU A 69 -16.87 13.90 0.00
C LEU A 69 -17.89 14.64 0.88
N THR A 70 -18.80 13.92 1.51
CA THR A 70 -19.89 14.48 2.33
C THR A 70 -20.05 13.72 3.64
N PRO A 71 -20.69 14.31 4.66
CA PRO A 71 -21.03 13.60 5.88
C PRO A 71 -21.81 12.30 5.61
N GLY A 72 -21.47 11.24 6.33
CA GLY A 72 -22.03 9.89 6.14
C GLY A 72 -21.34 9.07 5.07
N ASP A 73 -20.37 9.62 4.31
CA ASP A 73 -19.51 8.83 3.44
C ASP A 73 -18.59 7.93 4.26
N LEU A 74 -18.30 6.77 3.71
CA LEU A 74 -17.39 5.81 4.31
C LEU A 74 -16.00 5.97 3.65
N ILE A 75 -14.97 5.96 4.48
CA ILE A 75 -13.57 5.94 4.03
C ILE A 75 -12.85 4.76 4.65
N LEU A 76 -11.96 4.17 3.89
CA LEU A 76 -10.95 3.23 4.38
C LEU A 76 -9.64 3.99 4.56
N ILE A 77 -9.07 3.95 5.74
CA ILE A 77 -7.74 4.47 6.06
C ILE A 77 -6.80 3.28 6.09
N VAL A 78 -5.71 3.29 5.33
CA VAL A 78 -4.77 2.17 5.30
C VAL A 78 -3.33 2.65 5.13
N GLN A 79 -2.44 2.15 5.99
CA GLN A 79 -0.99 2.38 5.87
C GLN A 79 -0.35 1.27 5.06
N MET A 80 0.15 1.61 3.88
CA MET A 80 0.68 0.65 2.92
C MET A 80 2.10 0.21 3.25
N GLN A 81 2.93 1.12 3.78
CA GLN A 81 4.37 0.95 3.94
C GLN A 81 4.88 1.51 5.26
N GLY A 82 6.21 1.45 5.44
CA GLY A 82 6.91 2.02 6.59
C GLY A 82 7.52 0.96 7.51
N ALA A 83 7.45 -0.33 7.16
CA ALA A 83 8.14 -1.37 7.91
C ALA A 83 9.66 -1.17 7.84
N SER A 84 10.33 -1.41 8.95
CA SER A 84 11.80 -1.44 9.04
C SER A 84 12.29 -2.84 8.73
N LEU A 85 13.39 -2.91 8.00
CA LEU A 85 14.07 -4.16 7.64
C LEU A 85 15.40 -4.29 8.37
N ASN A 86 15.83 -5.52 8.61
CA ASN A 86 17.22 -5.82 8.84
C ASN A 86 17.98 -5.69 7.53
N VAL A 87 18.86 -4.72 7.49
CA VAL A 87 19.70 -4.39 6.32
C VAL A 87 21.17 -4.40 6.72
N ASP A 88 21.54 -5.25 7.68
CA ASP A 88 22.93 -5.38 8.11
C ASP A 88 23.84 -5.52 6.89
N THR A 89 24.57 -4.45 6.66
CA THR A 89 25.58 -4.38 5.63
C THR A 89 26.85 -4.98 6.22
N TYR A 90 27.20 -6.18 5.81
CA TYR A 90 28.59 -6.58 5.95
C TYR A 90 29.44 -5.54 5.24
N PRO A 91 30.44 -4.94 5.90
CA PRO A 91 31.33 -4.02 5.20
C PRO A 91 31.94 -4.73 4.01
N ALA A 92 31.93 -4.05 2.87
CA ALA A 92 32.50 -4.60 1.64
C ALA A 92 33.97 -5.04 1.78
N SER A 93 34.64 -4.62 2.84
CA SER A 93 35.98 -5.04 3.25
C SER A 93 36.07 -6.49 3.74
N GLU A 94 34.97 -7.09 4.16
CA GLU A 94 34.96 -8.51 4.56
C GLU A 94 34.71 -9.45 3.38
N TYR A 95 34.39 -8.93 2.20
CA TYR A 95 34.45 -9.65 0.93
C TYR A 95 35.89 -9.76 0.42
N VAL A 96 36.87 -9.85 1.30
CA VAL A 96 38.27 -9.88 0.91
C VAL A 96 38.63 -11.26 0.39
N THR A 97 38.84 -11.27 -0.91
CA THR A 97 40.06 -11.76 -1.55
C THR A 97 40.89 -12.70 -0.71
N SER A 98 40.48 -13.91 -0.54
CA SER A 98 41.44 -14.98 -0.40
C SER A 98 41.34 -15.86 -1.64
N GLY A 99 42.28 -15.56 -2.54
CA GLY A 99 42.80 -16.41 -3.57
C GLY A 99 41.87 -17.47 -4.16
N GLY A 100 41.15 -17.12 -5.21
CA GLY A 100 41.02 -18.03 -6.30
C GLY A 100 40.18 -19.27 -6.13
N ALA A 101 39.08 -19.22 -5.44
CA ALA A 101 38.10 -20.29 -5.56
C ALA A 101 36.73 -19.72 -5.97
N PHE A 102 36.22 -20.26 -6.99
CA PHE A 102 35.05 -19.89 -7.80
C PHE A 102 33.70 -19.90 -7.08
N TRP A 103 33.66 -20.04 -5.78
CA TRP A 103 32.43 -20.28 -5.01
C TRP A 103 32.24 -19.29 -3.86
N GLY A 104 32.51 -18.06 -4.11
CA GLY A 104 32.09 -16.98 -3.24
C GLY A 104 33.01 -16.74 -2.02
N PRO A 105 32.68 -15.72 -1.25
CA PRO A 105 33.45 -15.22 -0.10
C PRO A 105 33.43 -16.17 1.11
N TYR A 106 33.34 -17.45 0.85
CA TYR A 106 33.23 -18.53 1.86
C TYR A 106 34.55 -18.86 2.52
N THR A 107 35.61 -18.12 2.21
CA THR A 107 36.94 -18.41 2.69
C THR A 107 37.44 -17.43 3.71
N THR A 108 36.64 -16.55 4.22
CA THR A 108 37.01 -15.83 5.40
C THR A 108 36.96 -16.77 6.58
N PRO A 109 38.00 -16.84 7.38
CA PRO A 109 38.08 -17.70 8.55
C PRO A 109 37.29 -17.14 9.75
N ILE A 110 36.23 -16.45 9.51
CA ILE A 110 35.25 -16.25 10.57
C ILE A 110 34.59 -17.60 10.71
N GLY A 111 35.07 -18.37 11.66
CA GLY A 111 34.85 -19.79 11.89
C GLY A 111 33.41 -20.23 12.08
N HIS A 112 32.47 -19.72 11.35
CA HIS A 112 31.05 -19.95 11.56
C HIS A 112 30.32 -20.17 10.24
N LEU A 113 30.47 -21.36 9.68
CA LEU A 113 29.54 -21.86 8.66
C LEU A 113 28.07 -21.74 9.10
N ASN A 114 27.82 -21.59 10.37
CA ASN A 114 26.48 -21.36 10.94
C ASN A 114 26.02 -19.90 10.78
N ASP A 115 26.94 -18.94 10.69
CA ASP A 115 26.57 -17.52 10.57
C ASP A 115 26.04 -17.17 9.19
N TRP A 116 26.41 -17.95 8.16
CA TRP A 116 25.87 -17.81 6.83
C TRP A 116 24.38 -18.06 6.76
N ASN A 117 23.90 -19.10 7.40
CA ASN A 117 22.48 -19.39 7.44
C ASN A 117 21.73 -18.35 8.28
N GLN A 118 22.32 -17.84 9.32
CA GLN A 118 21.76 -16.75 10.11
C GLN A 118 21.79 -15.43 9.35
N PHE A 119 22.90 -15.13 8.67
CA PHE A 119 23.06 -13.91 7.92
C PHE A 119 22.09 -13.81 6.74
N ILE A 120 21.96 -14.88 5.96
CA ILE A 120 21.03 -14.98 4.84
C ILE A 120 19.57 -14.93 5.34
N ALA A 121 19.30 -15.51 6.49
CA ALA A 121 17.96 -15.56 7.07
C ALA A 121 17.48 -14.20 7.61
N LEU A 122 18.40 -13.29 7.97
CA LEU A 122 18.04 -12.03 8.62
C LEU A 122 17.92 -10.85 7.66
N TRP A 123 18.63 -10.87 6.52
CA TRP A 123 18.55 -9.76 5.57
C TRP A 123 17.17 -9.68 4.92
N GLY A 124 16.57 -8.49 4.96
CA GLY A 124 15.21 -8.27 4.46
C GLY A 124 14.13 -8.72 5.45
N GLU A 125 14.50 -9.27 6.58
CA GLU A 125 13.55 -9.58 7.66
C GLU A 125 12.95 -8.29 8.24
N VAL A 126 11.66 -8.32 8.51
CA VAL A 126 10.97 -7.19 9.15
C VAL A 126 11.35 -7.12 10.61
N THR A 127 12.07 -6.07 11.00
CA THR A 127 12.41 -5.79 12.40
C THR A 127 11.31 -5.05 13.14
N ASN A 128 10.53 -4.23 12.43
CA ASN A 128 9.38 -3.52 12.98
C ASN A 128 8.38 -3.18 11.85
N TYR A 129 7.12 -3.48 12.06
CA TYR A 129 6.07 -3.13 11.10
C TYR A 129 5.74 -1.63 11.08
N ASN A 130 6.02 -0.85 12.13
CA ASN A 130 5.81 0.60 12.19
C ASN A 130 4.42 1.05 11.69
N ASN A 131 3.38 0.34 12.06
CA ASN A 131 2.00 0.51 11.60
C ASN A 131 1.70 0.09 10.14
N SER A 132 2.68 -0.38 9.33
CA SER A 132 2.39 -0.93 8.00
C SER A 132 1.34 -2.04 8.08
N GLY A 133 0.38 -2.04 7.13
CA GLY A 133 -0.71 -3.00 7.08
C GLY A 133 -1.88 -2.69 8.03
N LYS A 134 -1.77 -1.70 8.91
CA LYS A 134 -2.92 -1.27 9.72
C LYS A 134 -3.96 -0.58 8.85
N PHE A 135 -5.21 -0.89 9.10
CA PHE A 135 -6.33 -0.26 8.41
C PHE A 135 -7.56 -0.14 9.33
N GLU A 136 -8.45 0.76 8.99
CA GLU A 136 -9.78 0.89 9.60
C GLU A 136 -10.75 1.59 8.66
N LEU A 137 -12.02 1.27 8.81
CA LEU A 137 -13.11 1.98 8.18
C LEU A 137 -13.60 3.09 9.12
N ALA A 138 -13.81 4.28 8.57
CA ALA A 138 -14.29 5.43 9.31
C ALA A 138 -15.38 6.16 8.53
N GLU A 139 -16.39 6.65 9.23
CA GLU A 139 -17.46 7.44 8.63
C GLU A 139 -17.16 8.93 8.79
N VAL A 140 -17.37 9.69 7.74
CA VAL A 140 -17.14 11.13 7.71
C VAL A 140 -18.24 11.85 8.51
N LYS A 141 -17.84 12.65 9.49
CA LYS A 141 -18.74 13.51 10.26
C LYS A 141 -18.91 14.88 9.63
N SER A 142 -17.81 15.50 9.23
CA SER A 142 -17.80 16.83 8.61
C SER A 142 -16.46 17.09 7.92
N LEU A 143 -16.40 18.12 7.11
CA LEU A 143 -15.21 18.59 6.43
C LEU A 143 -14.89 20.02 6.87
N ALA A 144 -13.61 20.37 6.91
CA ALA A 144 -13.15 21.74 7.16
C ALA A 144 -12.02 22.11 6.20
N GLY A 145 -12.20 23.21 5.46
CA GLY A 145 -11.29 23.58 4.38
C GLY A 145 -11.20 22.48 3.31
N ASN A 146 -10.08 22.42 2.60
CA ASN A 146 -9.87 21.47 1.49
C ASN A 146 -9.09 20.21 1.88
N ASN A 147 -8.66 20.12 3.14
CA ASN A 147 -7.69 19.10 3.57
C ASN A 147 -7.99 18.47 4.95
N SER A 148 -9.12 18.77 5.57
CA SER A 148 -9.47 18.22 6.88
C SER A 148 -10.74 17.41 6.81
N ILE A 149 -10.71 16.21 7.40
CA ILE A 149 -11.84 15.30 7.52
C ILE A 149 -12.04 15.01 9.01
N SER A 150 -13.23 15.36 9.53
CA SER A 150 -13.67 14.94 10.86
C SER A 150 -14.39 13.60 10.75
N LEU A 151 -14.10 12.68 11.65
CA LEU A 151 -14.64 11.32 11.73
C LEU A 151 -15.75 11.23 12.76
N MET A 152 -16.70 10.35 12.55
CA MET A 152 -17.80 10.08 13.52
C MET A 152 -17.28 9.47 14.80
N CYS A 153 -16.31 8.57 14.71
CA CYS A 153 -15.63 7.93 15.83
C CYS A 153 -14.14 8.26 15.81
N PRO A 154 -13.48 8.33 16.98
CA PRO A 154 -12.04 8.45 17.04
C PRO A 154 -11.34 7.27 16.36
N LEU A 155 -10.13 7.51 15.80
CA LEU A 155 -9.28 6.47 15.25
C LEU A 155 -8.95 5.41 16.30
N VAL A 156 -8.99 4.15 15.88
CA VAL A 156 -8.53 3.00 16.66
C VAL A 156 -7.03 2.81 16.52
N ASN A 157 -6.50 3.07 15.33
CA ASN A 157 -5.09 2.90 15.01
C ASN A 157 -4.36 4.24 14.92
N SER A 158 -3.03 4.18 15.11
CA SER A 158 -2.13 5.28 14.74
C SER A 158 -1.56 5.03 13.35
N TYR A 159 -1.37 6.10 12.60
CA TYR A 159 -0.86 6.12 11.24
C TYR A 159 0.29 7.11 11.08
N THR A 160 1.34 6.70 10.38
CA THR A 160 2.51 7.53 10.08
C THR A 160 2.46 7.93 8.62
N SER A 161 2.28 9.20 8.31
CA SER A 161 2.07 9.70 6.93
C SER A 161 3.20 9.31 5.98
N ALA A 162 4.46 9.26 6.47
CA ALA A 162 5.60 8.76 5.71
C ALA A 162 5.46 7.28 5.27
N GLY A 163 4.61 6.50 5.95
CA GLY A 163 4.33 5.09 5.63
C GLY A 163 3.32 4.90 4.49
N ARG A 164 3.17 5.85 3.59
CA ARG A 164 2.26 5.77 2.44
C ARG A 164 0.83 5.43 2.87
N VAL A 165 0.27 6.27 3.72
CA VAL A 165 -1.11 6.11 4.18
C VAL A 165 -2.06 6.69 3.15
N GLN A 166 -2.93 5.86 2.60
CA GLN A 166 -3.98 6.33 1.70
C GLN A 166 -5.36 6.28 2.36
N ILE A 167 -6.20 7.21 1.96
CA ILE A 167 -7.60 7.28 2.28
C ILE A 167 -8.36 6.92 1.02
N VAL A 168 -9.18 5.89 1.10
CA VAL A 168 -9.99 5.39 -0.03
C VAL A 168 -11.45 5.70 0.26
N ARG A 169 -12.13 6.45 -0.61
CA ARG A 169 -13.57 6.65 -0.52
C ARG A 169 -14.29 5.39 -0.97
N VAL A 170 -15.15 4.85 -0.09
CA VAL A 170 -15.79 3.55 -0.22
C VAL A 170 -17.26 3.76 -0.61
N PRO A 171 -17.71 3.31 -1.79
CA PRO A 171 -19.12 3.37 -2.13
C PRO A 171 -19.92 2.38 -1.27
N ARG A 172 -21.12 2.79 -0.86
CA ARG A 172 -22.03 2.07 0.04
C ARG A 172 -23.30 1.69 -0.71
N PHE A 173 -23.24 0.61 -1.44
CA PHE A 173 -24.36 0.16 -2.26
C PHE A 173 -25.42 -0.59 -1.45
N VAL A 174 -26.70 -0.44 -1.84
CA VAL A 174 -27.78 -1.32 -1.38
C VAL A 174 -27.58 -2.69 -2.04
N ASN A 175 -27.54 -2.73 -3.36
CA ASN A 175 -27.22 -3.91 -4.15
C ASN A 175 -26.14 -3.57 -5.17
N LEU A 176 -25.27 -4.52 -5.47
CA LEU A 176 -24.26 -4.40 -6.52
C LEU A 176 -24.38 -5.57 -7.49
N THR A 177 -24.55 -5.27 -8.78
CA THR A 177 -24.50 -6.28 -9.84
C THR A 177 -23.32 -6.00 -10.75
N VAL A 178 -22.48 -6.99 -10.97
CA VAL A 178 -21.44 -6.97 -12.00
C VAL A 178 -21.93 -7.82 -13.16
N ASN A 179 -22.23 -7.18 -14.29
CA ASN A 179 -22.76 -7.87 -15.47
C ASN A 179 -21.74 -8.83 -16.09
N ALA A 180 -22.21 -9.69 -16.97
CA ALA A 180 -21.37 -10.60 -17.71
C ALA A 180 -20.25 -9.84 -18.45
N ASN A 181 -19.01 -10.31 -18.32
CA ASN A 181 -17.79 -9.72 -18.88
C ASN A 181 -17.45 -8.28 -18.37
N ALA A 182 -18.22 -7.73 -17.44
CA ALA A 182 -17.87 -6.49 -16.77
C ALA A 182 -16.87 -6.70 -15.64
N SER A 183 -16.18 -5.64 -15.21
CA SER A 183 -15.28 -5.75 -14.06
C SER A 183 -15.15 -4.45 -13.27
N ILE A 184 -14.91 -4.59 -11.97
CA ILE A 184 -14.44 -3.54 -11.09
C ILE A 184 -12.95 -3.73 -10.85
N VAL A 185 -12.18 -2.65 -11.01
CA VAL A 185 -10.74 -2.63 -10.75
C VAL A 185 -10.37 -1.37 -9.97
N PRO A 186 -9.27 -1.34 -9.23
CA PRO A 186 -8.74 -0.11 -8.66
C PRO A 186 -7.96 0.69 -9.72
N THR A 187 -7.68 1.94 -9.43
CA THR A 187 -6.55 2.63 -10.07
C THR A 187 -5.27 1.90 -9.70
N SER A 188 -4.34 1.75 -10.64
CA SER A 188 -3.04 1.14 -10.35
C SER A 188 -2.32 1.88 -9.23
N TRP A 189 -1.63 1.15 -8.37
CA TRP A 189 -0.77 1.73 -7.35
C TRP A 189 0.35 2.58 -8.00
N ASN A 190 0.47 3.82 -7.57
CA ASN A 190 1.44 4.77 -8.10
C ASN A 190 2.59 5.11 -7.12
N GLY A 191 2.68 4.38 -6.01
CA GLY A 191 3.62 4.63 -4.92
C GLY A 191 3.03 5.50 -3.79
N SER A 192 1.79 5.94 -3.92
CA SER A 192 1.11 6.75 -2.90
C SER A 192 -0.36 6.39 -2.74
N THR A 193 -1.06 6.11 -3.84
CA THR A 193 -2.49 5.77 -3.87
C THR A 193 -2.79 4.74 -4.95
N GLY A 194 -3.92 4.07 -4.82
CA GLY A 194 -4.37 3.03 -5.75
C GLY A 194 -4.14 1.61 -5.22
N GLY A 195 -4.27 0.62 -6.08
CA GLY A 195 -4.05 -0.79 -5.75
C GLY A 195 -5.14 -1.46 -4.92
N ILE A 196 -6.12 -0.72 -4.43
CA ILE A 196 -7.16 -1.23 -3.52
C ILE A 196 -8.54 -1.01 -4.13
N VAL A 197 -9.36 -2.05 -4.13
CA VAL A 197 -10.81 -1.96 -4.30
C VAL A 197 -11.45 -2.11 -2.93
N ALA A 198 -12.23 -1.11 -2.51
CA ALA A 198 -13.01 -1.14 -1.29
C ALA A 198 -14.47 -0.75 -1.61
N LEU A 199 -15.42 -1.56 -1.17
CA LEU A 199 -16.84 -1.30 -1.37
C LEU A 199 -17.67 -1.94 -0.25
N GLU A 200 -18.80 -1.35 0.07
CA GLU A 200 -19.80 -1.91 0.98
C GLU A 200 -21.07 -2.26 0.20
N VAL A 201 -21.60 -3.46 0.41
CA VAL A 201 -22.88 -3.88 -0.15
C VAL A 201 -23.79 -4.32 0.99
N ASN A 202 -24.92 -3.62 1.15
CA ASN A 202 -25.81 -3.83 2.29
C ASN A 202 -26.69 -5.09 2.14
N GLN A 203 -27.09 -5.43 0.90
CA GLN A 203 -27.98 -6.57 0.63
C GLN A 203 -27.31 -7.60 -0.29
N ASN A 204 -27.41 -7.44 -1.61
CA ASN A 204 -26.97 -8.46 -2.56
C ASN A 204 -25.80 -8.00 -3.42
N LEU A 205 -24.75 -8.82 -3.48
CA LEU A 205 -23.70 -8.77 -4.49
C LEU A 205 -23.93 -9.91 -5.49
N VAL A 206 -24.16 -9.56 -6.75
CA VAL A 206 -24.32 -10.52 -7.85
C VAL A 206 -23.20 -10.32 -8.86
N ILE A 207 -22.46 -11.39 -9.14
CA ILE A 207 -21.42 -11.38 -10.17
C ILE A 207 -21.83 -12.38 -11.24
N ASN A 208 -22.19 -11.89 -12.42
CA ASN A 208 -22.62 -12.71 -13.54
C ASN A 208 -21.43 -13.37 -14.26
N ALA A 209 -21.72 -14.22 -15.25
CA ALA A 209 -20.70 -15.01 -15.95
C ALA A 209 -19.52 -14.16 -16.45
N ASN A 210 -18.29 -14.53 -16.10
CA ASN A 210 -17.06 -13.82 -16.39
C ASN A 210 -16.99 -12.38 -15.81
N GLY A 211 -17.98 -11.95 -15.03
CA GLY A 211 -17.91 -10.73 -14.23
C GLY A 211 -16.83 -10.90 -13.14
N LYS A 212 -16.17 -9.82 -12.75
CA LYS A 212 -15.12 -9.90 -11.71
C LYS A 212 -14.92 -8.59 -10.95
N ILE A 213 -14.39 -8.72 -9.74
CA ILE A 213 -13.77 -7.65 -8.95
C ILE A 213 -12.32 -8.07 -8.77
N SER A 214 -11.36 -7.26 -9.26
CA SER A 214 -9.96 -7.69 -9.33
C SER A 214 -9.00 -6.52 -9.15
N ALA A 215 -7.96 -6.73 -8.34
CA ALA A 215 -6.80 -5.85 -8.22
C ALA A 215 -5.53 -6.49 -8.81
N SER A 216 -5.67 -7.59 -9.57
CA SER A 216 -4.52 -8.34 -10.10
C SER A 216 -3.62 -7.47 -10.96
N GLY A 217 -2.32 -7.41 -10.62
CA GLY A 217 -1.31 -6.61 -11.31
C GLY A 217 -1.43 -5.09 -11.10
N LEU A 218 -2.31 -4.63 -10.21
CA LEU A 218 -2.54 -3.22 -9.94
C LEU A 218 -2.09 -2.79 -8.53
N GLY A 219 -1.57 -3.74 -7.73
CA GLY A 219 -0.99 -3.50 -6.40
C GLY A 219 0.44 -2.94 -6.45
N PHE A 220 1.26 -3.30 -5.50
CA PHE A 220 2.66 -2.87 -5.43
C PHE A 220 3.41 -3.17 -6.73
N ARG A 221 4.36 -2.27 -7.06
CA ARG A 221 5.10 -2.31 -8.33
C ARG A 221 6.10 -3.46 -8.34
N GLY A 222 6.24 -4.13 -9.47
CA GLY A 222 7.36 -5.02 -9.73
C GLY A 222 8.65 -4.24 -9.90
N GLY A 223 9.79 -4.88 -9.64
CA GLY A 223 11.10 -4.35 -9.97
C GLY A 223 11.33 -4.32 -11.48
N VAL A 224 12.17 -3.42 -11.92
CA VAL A 224 12.54 -3.30 -13.35
C VAL A 224 13.44 -4.47 -13.73
N THR A 225 13.27 -4.98 -14.94
CA THR A 225 14.17 -5.98 -15.51
C THR A 225 15.44 -5.31 -15.99
N GLU A 226 16.57 -5.94 -15.73
CA GLU A 226 17.87 -5.52 -16.28
C GLU A 226 18.23 -6.43 -17.45
N ASP A 227 18.54 -5.82 -18.57
CA ASP A 227 19.05 -6.50 -19.77
C ASP A 227 20.44 -5.95 -20.11
N GLN A 228 21.45 -6.73 -19.85
CA GLN A 228 22.81 -6.35 -20.19
C GLN A 228 23.19 -6.86 -21.59
N THR A 229 23.19 -5.96 -22.55
CA THR A 229 23.56 -6.24 -23.93
C THR A 229 25.08 -6.38 -24.16
N LEU A 230 25.91 -6.07 -23.18
CA LEU A 230 27.36 -6.10 -23.30
C LEU A 230 27.96 -7.00 -22.22
N GLY A 231 28.52 -8.11 -22.68
CA GLY A 231 29.13 -9.13 -21.86
C GLY A 231 30.17 -8.62 -20.85
N SER A 232 29.75 -8.49 -19.60
CA SER A 232 30.68 -8.66 -18.52
C SER A 232 30.98 -10.15 -18.41
N PRO A 233 32.21 -10.55 -18.27
CA PRO A 233 32.55 -11.96 -18.18
C PRO A 233 31.84 -12.57 -16.94
N PRO A 234 31.36 -13.80 -17.06
CA PRO A 234 30.90 -14.53 -15.88
C PRO A 234 32.06 -14.59 -14.88
N GLY A 235 31.81 -14.14 -13.66
CA GLY A 235 32.83 -14.14 -12.63
C GLY A 235 33.18 -12.77 -12.05
N ASN A 236 32.42 -11.71 -12.37
CA ASN A 236 32.59 -10.46 -11.67
C ASN A 236 32.15 -10.68 -10.20
N VAL A 237 33.04 -10.35 -9.28
CA VAL A 237 32.80 -10.52 -7.82
C VAL A 237 31.50 -9.83 -7.34
N ASN A 238 30.99 -8.89 -8.12
CA ASN A 238 29.73 -8.19 -7.87
C ASN A 238 28.49 -9.04 -8.17
N ASP A 239 28.62 -10.10 -8.97
CA ASP A 239 27.51 -11.01 -9.31
C ASP A 239 27.26 -12.07 -8.23
N ILE A 240 28.13 -12.18 -7.23
CA ILE A 240 28.17 -13.30 -6.29
C ILE A 240 27.49 -12.94 -4.96
N GLY A 241 27.34 -11.66 -4.66
CA GLY A 241 26.76 -11.22 -3.40
C GLY A 241 25.20 -11.27 -3.39
N PHE A 242 24.62 -11.42 -2.21
CA PHE A 242 23.17 -11.19 -2.02
C PHE A 242 22.80 -9.75 -2.29
N CYS A 243 23.74 -8.85 -2.25
CA CYS A 243 23.60 -7.43 -2.50
C CYS A 243 24.64 -7.03 -3.54
N ALA A 244 24.24 -6.74 -4.76
CA ALA A 244 25.08 -6.12 -5.76
C ALA A 244 25.05 -4.60 -5.57
N SER A 245 26.11 -3.90 -6.00
CA SER A 245 26.10 -2.44 -6.04
C SER A 245 25.08 -1.96 -7.08
N HIS A 246 24.50 -0.79 -6.83
CA HIS A 246 23.59 -0.11 -7.74
C HIS A 246 24.32 0.33 -9.02
N ILE A 247 24.54 -0.59 -9.91
CA ILE A 247 25.02 -0.34 -11.26
C ILE A 247 24.05 -1.03 -12.19
N ALA A 248 23.48 -0.31 -13.13
CA ALA A 248 22.46 -0.75 -14.11
C ALA A 248 22.83 -2.02 -14.93
N THR A 249 23.94 -2.66 -14.63
CA THR A 249 24.46 -3.82 -15.33
C THR A 249 24.62 -5.06 -14.44
N GLN A 250 24.14 -5.03 -13.20
CA GLN A 250 24.51 -6.05 -12.22
C GLN A 250 23.34 -6.74 -11.50
N GLY A 251 22.18 -6.69 -12.04
CA GLY A 251 21.04 -7.42 -11.49
C GLY A 251 19.74 -6.64 -11.58
N ALA A 252 18.64 -7.35 -11.54
CA ALA A 252 17.31 -6.76 -11.62
C ALA A 252 16.84 -6.28 -10.26
N GLU A 253 16.01 -5.26 -10.29
CA GLU A 253 15.48 -4.60 -9.11
C GLU A 253 14.49 -5.46 -8.31
N LYS A 254 14.33 -5.12 -7.05
CA LYS A 254 13.34 -5.73 -6.16
C LYS A 254 11.95 -5.18 -6.42
N GLY A 255 10.95 -6.01 -6.18
CA GLY A 255 9.57 -5.59 -6.11
C GLY A 255 9.32 -4.72 -4.89
N GLU A 256 8.33 -3.84 -5.02
CA GLU A 256 7.81 -3.03 -3.92
C GLU A 256 7.08 -3.88 -2.89
N GLY A 257 7.18 -3.51 -1.63
CA GLY A 257 6.53 -4.16 -0.52
C GLY A 257 6.26 -3.20 0.64
N ILE A 258 5.92 -3.75 1.81
CA ILE A 258 5.59 -2.96 3.01
C ILE A 258 6.76 -2.14 3.55
N ALA A 259 8.00 -2.45 3.17
CA ALA A 259 9.18 -1.67 3.54
C ALA A 259 9.41 -0.47 2.61
N GLY A 260 8.82 -0.48 1.43
CA GLY A 260 9.00 0.56 0.43
C GLY A 260 9.32 0.01 -0.95
N PHE A 261 9.81 0.88 -1.82
CA PHE A 261 10.29 0.55 -3.16
C PHE A 261 11.82 0.61 -3.17
N TYR A 262 12.47 -0.12 -4.08
CA TYR A 262 13.92 -0.27 -4.08
C TYR A 262 14.68 1.07 -3.97
N THR A 263 14.23 2.12 -4.64
CA THR A 263 14.86 3.45 -4.57
C THR A 263 14.84 4.07 -3.17
N GLU A 264 13.92 3.64 -2.31
CA GLU A 264 13.76 4.20 -0.96
C GLU A 264 14.75 3.54 0.02
N TYR A 265 15.02 2.25 -0.11
CA TYR A 265 15.99 1.56 0.74
C TYR A 265 17.37 1.41 0.10
N ASP A 266 17.49 1.41 -1.23
CA ASP A 266 18.77 1.42 -1.93
C ASP A 266 19.52 2.74 -1.80
N ALA A 267 18.80 3.87 -1.69
CA ALA A 267 19.42 5.17 -1.42
C ALA A 267 20.26 5.15 -0.13
N ILE A 268 19.90 4.33 0.84
CA ILE A 268 20.62 4.19 2.11
C ILE A 268 21.77 3.17 1.98
N TYR A 269 21.59 2.10 1.20
CA TYR A 269 22.49 0.96 1.19
C TYR A 269 23.10 0.67 -0.16
N SER A 270 22.71 1.38 -1.23
CA SER A 270 23.22 1.27 -2.61
C SER A 270 23.29 -0.16 -3.13
N ARG A 271 22.23 -0.99 -2.90
CA ARG A 271 22.34 -2.43 -3.16
C ARG A 271 21.06 -3.04 -3.66
N TYR A 272 21.17 -3.76 -4.79
CA TYR A 272 20.18 -4.72 -5.24
C TYR A 272 20.42 -6.04 -4.52
N CYS A 273 19.54 -6.44 -3.63
CA CYS A 273 19.67 -7.70 -2.91
C CYS A 273 18.83 -8.79 -3.57
N LYS A 274 19.33 -10.01 -3.63
CA LYS A 274 18.63 -11.17 -4.16
C LYS A 274 17.42 -11.59 -3.34
N SER A 275 17.52 -11.42 -2.02
CA SER A 275 16.44 -11.79 -1.12
C SER A 275 15.29 -10.80 -1.19
N ALA A 276 14.07 -11.30 -0.96
CA ALA A 276 12.89 -10.47 -0.89
C ALA A 276 12.93 -9.57 0.35
N PRO A 277 12.78 -8.24 0.21
CA PRO A 277 12.66 -7.36 1.37
C PRO A 277 11.23 -7.41 1.88
N ALA A 278 11.04 -7.88 3.09
CA ALA A 278 9.71 -8.08 3.68
C ALA A 278 8.81 -8.93 2.74
N ASN A 279 7.73 -8.36 2.22
CA ASN A 279 6.83 -9.02 1.28
C ASN A 279 7.07 -8.63 -0.19
N GLY A 280 8.08 -7.83 -0.49
CA GLY A 280 8.46 -7.52 -1.87
C GLY A 280 9.21 -8.67 -2.52
N GLY A 281 9.05 -8.88 -3.82
CA GLY A 281 9.79 -9.90 -4.57
C GLY A 281 11.29 -9.60 -4.62
N GLY A 282 12.13 -10.63 -4.54
CA GLY A 282 13.58 -10.50 -4.68
C GLY A 282 13.99 -10.14 -6.11
N GLY A 283 15.04 -9.33 -6.26
CA GLY A 283 15.65 -9.06 -7.53
C GLY A 283 16.58 -10.19 -7.99
N GLY A 284 16.92 -10.21 -9.26
CA GLY A 284 17.94 -11.11 -9.81
C GLY A 284 19.34 -10.50 -9.66
N ASN A 285 20.34 -11.34 -9.72
CA ASN A 285 21.73 -10.90 -9.49
C ASN A 285 22.68 -11.24 -10.64
N ASN A 286 22.19 -11.48 -11.82
CA ASN A 286 22.98 -11.83 -12.99
C ASN A 286 22.62 -10.92 -14.16
N HIS A 287 23.42 -10.95 -15.19
CA HIS A 287 23.39 -10.08 -16.37
C HIS A 287 22.00 -9.87 -16.97
N ASN A 288 21.20 -10.90 -17.10
CA ASN A 288 19.86 -10.84 -17.66
C ASN A 288 18.89 -11.42 -16.65
N SER A 289 18.38 -10.57 -15.80
CA SER A 289 17.52 -11.02 -14.69
C SER A 289 16.16 -10.35 -14.72
N GLY A 290 15.15 -11.11 -14.39
CA GLY A 290 13.81 -10.58 -14.14
C GLY A 290 13.75 -9.82 -12.85
N GLY A 291 13.03 -8.70 -12.84
CA GLY A 291 12.75 -7.97 -11.61
C GLY A 291 11.88 -8.76 -10.65
N GLY A 292 11.98 -8.46 -9.38
CA GLY A 292 11.11 -9.01 -8.35
C GLY A 292 9.66 -8.57 -8.53
N GLY A 293 8.72 -9.45 -8.25
CA GLY A 293 7.31 -9.10 -8.24
C GLY A 293 6.98 -8.12 -7.10
N GLY A 294 6.05 -7.19 -7.33
CA GLY A 294 5.38 -6.47 -6.26
C GLY A 294 4.38 -7.40 -5.55
N SER A 295 4.07 -7.16 -4.31
CA SER A 295 3.17 -7.97 -3.49
C SER A 295 1.81 -7.33 -3.27
#